data_9241d0332bd3fb9e2aeb44c96165a3e0
#
_entry.id   9241d0332bd3fb9e2aeb44c96165a3e0
#
_cell.length_a   1.000
_cell.length_b   1.000
_cell.length_c   1.000
_cell.angle_alpha   90.00
_cell.angle_beta   90.00
_cell.angle_gamma   90.00
#
_symmetry.space_group_name_H-M   'P 1'
#
loop_
_entity.id
_entity.type
_entity.pdbx_description
1 polymer ?
#
loop_
_entity_poly.entity_id
_entity_poly.type
_entity_poly.pdbx_seq_one_letter_code
_entity_poly.pdbx_strand_id
1 'polypeptide(L)'
;MTTLPEYLKNCGVDEDLSAIISLIGAQAAPIRDAFISNQNYAESTNSSGETQAEMDTWSDNHITNVLAESGLVREVASEEREEIVKLSESAKYSVV
;
A
#
# COMPACT_ATOMS: atom_id res chain seq x y z
N MET A 1 24.91 0.65 3.87
CA MET A 1 23.76 0.58 2.92
C MET A 1 22.82 1.74 3.18
N THR A 2 22.42 2.44 2.13
CA THR A 2 21.46 3.55 2.26
C THR A 2 20.03 3.01 2.33
N THR A 3 19.27 3.42 3.34
CA THR A 3 17.85 3.07 3.44
C THR A 3 17.01 3.96 2.52
N LEU A 4 15.78 3.56 2.24
CA LEU A 4 14.86 4.38 1.44
C LEU A 4 14.63 5.76 2.05
N PRO A 5 14.34 5.91 3.36
CA PRO A 5 14.21 7.24 3.96
C PRO A 5 15.46 8.11 3.83
N GLU A 6 16.64 7.53 4.01
CA GLU A 6 17.90 8.26 3.86
C GLU A 6 18.10 8.74 2.43
N TYR A 7 17.82 7.90 1.45
CA TYR A 7 17.92 8.23 0.04
C TYR A 7 17.00 9.39 -0.33
N LEU A 8 15.75 9.32 0.10
CA LEU A 8 14.76 10.36 -0.18
C LEU A 8 15.15 11.68 0.45
N LYS A 9 15.67 11.67 1.66
CA LYS A 9 16.17 12.86 2.34
C LYS A 9 17.33 13.48 1.59
N ASN A 10 18.26 12.65 1.13
CA ASN A 10 19.45 13.11 0.39
C ASN A 10 19.08 13.70 -0.98
N CYS A 11 17.97 13.26 -1.57
CA CYS A 11 17.45 13.81 -2.82
C CYS A 11 16.65 15.11 -2.64
N GLY A 12 16.45 15.56 -1.41
CA GLY A 12 15.69 16.78 -1.14
C GLY A 12 14.18 16.62 -1.30
N VAL A 13 13.67 15.41 -1.16
CA VAL A 13 12.23 15.12 -1.24
C VAL A 13 11.51 15.73 -0.03
N ASP A 14 10.33 16.33 -0.26
CA ASP A 14 9.49 16.88 0.81
C ASP A 14 9.26 15.84 1.91
N GLU A 15 9.27 16.26 3.18
CA GLU A 15 9.16 15.36 4.33
C GLU A 15 7.88 14.52 4.30
N ASP A 16 6.73 15.13 3.97
CA ASP A 16 5.46 14.42 3.91
C ASP A 16 5.46 13.38 2.79
N LEU A 17 5.97 13.75 1.62
CA LEU A 17 6.08 12.85 0.49
C LEU A 17 7.06 11.71 0.78
N SER A 18 8.20 12.03 1.39
CA SER A 18 9.19 11.03 1.82
C SER A 18 8.57 10.04 2.81
N ALA A 19 7.78 10.52 3.77
CA ALA A 19 7.11 9.67 4.75
C ALA A 19 6.10 8.74 4.07
N ILE A 20 5.32 9.24 3.11
CA ILE A 20 4.35 8.44 2.36
C ILE A 20 5.05 7.34 1.56
N ILE A 21 6.11 7.70 0.80
CA ILE A 21 6.86 6.74 -0.01
C ILE A 21 7.49 5.66 0.88
N SER A 22 8.08 6.06 2.00
CA SER A 22 8.70 5.13 2.94
C SER A 22 7.67 4.21 3.58
N LEU A 23 6.49 4.73 3.91
CA LEU A 23 5.39 3.95 4.50
C LEU A 23 4.88 2.90 3.51
N ILE A 24 4.67 3.29 2.25
CA ILE A 24 4.24 2.35 1.20
C ILE A 24 5.31 1.29 0.98
N GLY A 25 6.57 1.69 0.91
CA GLY A 25 7.70 0.75 0.75
C GLY A 25 7.78 -0.26 1.88
N ALA A 26 7.45 0.14 3.12
CA ALA A 26 7.45 -0.73 4.27
C ALA A 26 6.37 -1.83 4.19
N GLN A 27 5.36 -1.67 3.31
CA GLN A 27 4.30 -2.66 3.15
C GLN A 27 4.68 -3.81 2.20
N ALA A 28 5.82 -3.72 1.52
CA ALA A 28 6.27 -4.75 0.59
C ALA A 28 6.40 -6.13 1.27
N ALA A 29 7.01 -6.20 2.46
CA ALA A 29 7.19 -7.46 3.17
C ALA A 29 5.87 -8.08 3.64
N PRO A 30 4.96 -7.36 4.34
CA PRO A 30 3.66 -7.91 4.71
C PRO A 30 2.84 -8.38 3.52
N ILE A 31 2.85 -7.62 2.42
CA ILE A 31 2.11 -7.98 1.21
C ILE A 31 2.70 -9.24 0.59
N ARG A 32 4.03 -9.31 0.46
CA ARG A 32 4.72 -10.48 -0.07
C ARG A 32 4.38 -11.72 0.75
N ASP A 33 4.44 -11.62 2.07
CA ASP A 33 4.16 -12.75 2.96
C ASP A 33 2.72 -13.24 2.81
N ALA A 34 1.76 -12.32 2.68
CA ALA A 34 0.37 -12.66 2.44
C ALA A 34 0.18 -13.35 1.09
N PHE A 35 0.84 -12.86 0.03
CA PHE A 35 0.79 -13.50 -1.29
C PHE A 35 1.35 -14.92 -1.26
N ILE A 36 2.48 -15.13 -0.61
CA ILE A 36 3.10 -16.48 -0.49
C ILE A 36 2.16 -17.43 0.22
N SER A 37 1.56 -17.03 1.34
CA SER A 37 0.64 -17.86 2.11
C SER A 37 -0.59 -18.23 1.28
N ASN A 38 -1.18 -17.28 0.56
CA ASN A 38 -2.35 -17.52 -0.27
C ASN A 38 -2.03 -18.34 -1.51
N GLN A 39 -0.84 -18.19 -2.08
CA GLN A 39 -0.41 -18.99 -3.22
C GLN A 39 -0.27 -20.47 -2.83
N ASN A 40 0.30 -20.75 -1.66
CA ASN A 40 0.41 -22.10 -1.15
C ASN A 40 -0.97 -22.73 -0.93
N TYR A 41 -1.92 -21.97 -0.40
CA TYR A 41 -3.30 -22.39 -0.24
C TYR A 41 -3.94 -22.70 -1.61
N ALA A 42 -3.76 -21.82 -2.59
CA ALA A 42 -4.31 -21.98 -3.92
C ALA A 42 -3.78 -23.22 -4.64
N GLU A 43 -2.50 -23.53 -4.49
CA GLU A 43 -1.88 -24.74 -5.06
C GLU A 43 -2.48 -26.01 -4.49
N SER A 44 -2.78 -26.03 -3.18
CA SER A 44 -3.34 -27.20 -2.52
C SER A 44 -4.84 -27.40 -2.78
N THR A 45 -5.56 -26.32 -3.18
CA THR A 45 -7.02 -26.36 -3.34
C THR A 45 -7.50 -26.14 -4.77
N ASN A 46 -6.60 -25.85 -5.71
CA ASN A 46 -6.95 -25.50 -7.10
C ASN A 46 -7.85 -24.26 -7.22
N SER A 47 -7.69 -23.29 -6.31
CA SER A 47 -8.49 -22.07 -6.28
C SER A 47 -7.67 -20.81 -6.62
N SER A 48 -6.66 -20.92 -7.49
CA SER A 48 -5.71 -19.84 -7.77
C SER A 48 -6.35 -18.55 -8.30
N GLY A 49 -7.40 -18.65 -9.12
CA GLY A 49 -8.07 -17.47 -9.67
C GLY A 49 -8.82 -16.67 -8.60
N GLU A 50 -9.54 -17.36 -7.72
CA GLU A 50 -10.24 -16.73 -6.60
C GLU A 50 -9.27 -16.13 -5.61
N THR A 51 -8.18 -16.84 -5.32
CA THR A 51 -7.14 -16.37 -4.41
C THR A 51 -6.47 -15.10 -4.95
N GLN A 52 -6.25 -15.00 -6.25
CA GLN A 52 -5.68 -13.80 -6.87
C GLN A 52 -6.61 -12.59 -6.67
N ALA A 53 -7.91 -12.76 -6.90
CA ALA A 53 -8.89 -11.69 -6.70
C ALA A 53 -8.97 -11.26 -5.23
N GLU A 54 -8.94 -12.22 -4.30
CA GLU A 54 -8.91 -11.94 -2.87
C GLU A 54 -7.66 -11.17 -2.46
N MET A 55 -6.51 -11.51 -3.04
CA MET A 55 -5.25 -10.82 -2.75
C MET A 55 -5.24 -9.39 -3.27
N ASP A 56 -5.81 -9.15 -4.44
CA ASP A 56 -5.92 -7.80 -4.99
C ASP A 56 -6.77 -6.92 -4.05
N THR A 57 -7.90 -7.44 -3.57
CA THR A 57 -8.77 -6.76 -2.62
C THR A 57 -8.06 -6.57 -1.27
N TRP A 58 -7.40 -7.61 -0.77
CA TRP A 58 -6.66 -7.55 0.49
C TRP A 58 -5.58 -6.47 0.46
N SER A 59 -4.78 -6.44 -0.62
CA SER A 59 -3.70 -5.47 -0.77
C SER A 59 -4.23 -4.04 -0.81
N ASP A 60 -5.32 -3.81 -1.55
CA ASP A 60 -5.95 -2.50 -1.62
C ASP A 60 -6.42 -2.05 -0.23
N ASN A 61 -7.12 -2.92 0.50
CA ASN A 61 -7.60 -2.61 1.84
C ASN A 61 -6.45 -2.38 2.82
N HIS A 62 -5.42 -3.20 2.75
CA HIS A 62 -4.25 -3.08 3.63
C HIS A 62 -3.56 -1.72 3.45
N ILE A 63 -3.23 -1.36 2.21
CA ILE A 63 -2.57 -0.09 1.92
C ILE A 63 -3.46 1.10 2.27
N THR A 64 -4.75 1.04 1.92
CA THR A 64 -5.70 2.11 2.24
C THR A 64 -5.78 2.33 3.75
N ASN A 65 -5.84 1.26 4.55
CA ASN A 65 -5.90 1.36 6.01
C ASN A 65 -4.60 1.95 6.59
N VAL A 66 -3.45 1.52 6.08
CA VAL A 66 -2.15 2.05 6.51
C VAL A 66 -2.06 3.54 6.22
N LEU A 67 -2.48 3.98 5.05
CA LEU A 67 -2.48 5.38 4.65
C LEU A 67 -3.48 6.21 5.48
N ALA A 68 -4.65 5.63 5.78
CA ALA A 68 -5.64 6.30 6.63
C ALA A 68 -5.11 6.58 8.03
N GLU A 69 -4.43 5.59 8.62
CA GLU A 69 -3.86 5.73 9.97
C GLU A 69 -2.69 6.72 10.02
N SER A 70 -1.98 6.92 8.92
CA SER A 70 -0.83 7.80 8.87
C SER A 70 -1.19 9.29 8.98
N GLY A 71 -2.37 9.68 8.52
CA GLY A 71 -2.77 11.08 8.46
C GLY A 71 -2.03 11.90 7.40
N LEU A 72 -1.22 11.26 6.55
CA LEU A 72 -0.37 11.92 5.56
C LEU A 72 -1.01 12.03 4.18
N VAL A 73 -2.09 11.31 3.94
CA VAL A 73 -2.72 11.19 2.63
C VAL A 73 -4.11 11.79 2.65
N ARG A 74 -4.38 12.62 1.67
CA ARG A 74 -5.67 13.30 1.52
C ARG A 74 -6.76 12.36 1.02
N GLU A 75 -6.43 11.60 -0.02
CA GLU A 75 -7.36 10.67 -0.64
C GLU A 75 -6.61 9.59 -1.41
N VAL A 76 -7.27 8.47 -1.65
CA VAL A 76 -6.72 7.32 -2.38
C VAL A 76 -7.67 6.96 -3.52
N ALA A 77 -7.13 6.83 -4.72
CA ALA A 77 -7.84 6.28 -5.88
C ALA A 77 -7.22 4.93 -6.23
N SER A 78 -8.04 3.91 -6.40
CA SER A 78 -7.58 2.54 -6.68
C SER A 78 -8.45 1.93 -7.78
N GLU A 79 -7.84 1.09 -8.62
CA GLU A 79 -8.58 0.32 -9.64
C GLU A 79 -9.60 -0.64 -9.02
N GLU A 80 -9.36 -1.04 -7.76
CA GLU A 80 -10.22 -1.97 -7.04
C GLU A 80 -11.48 -1.29 -6.48
N ARG A 81 -11.59 0.02 -6.59
CA ARG A 81 -12.71 0.81 -6.04
C ARG A 81 -13.28 1.75 -7.08
N GLU A 82 -14.59 1.84 -7.14
CA GLU A 82 -15.29 2.75 -8.05
C GLU A 82 -15.17 4.21 -7.61
N GLU A 83 -15.06 4.44 -6.31
CA GLU A 83 -15.00 5.79 -5.75
C GLU A 83 -13.66 6.08 -5.08
N ILE A 84 -13.29 7.36 -5.07
CA ILE A 84 -12.11 7.83 -4.35
C ILE A 84 -12.39 7.76 -2.84
N VAL A 85 -11.45 7.19 -2.08
CA VAL A 85 -11.55 7.14 -0.63
C VAL A 85 -10.95 8.41 -0.04
N LYS A 86 -11.76 9.22 0.61
CA LYS A 86 -11.32 10.46 1.28
C LYS A 86 -10.82 10.14 2.68
N LEU A 87 -9.61 10.59 3.01
CA LEU A 87 -8.97 10.29 4.30
C LEU A 87 -8.78 11.52 5.17
N SER A 88 -7.99 12.50 4.73
CA SER A 88 -7.67 13.68 5.53
C SER A 88 -7.65 14.93 4.65
N GLU A 89 -8.54 15.87 4.91
CA GLU A 89 -8.64 17.11 4.16
C GLU A 89 -7.40 18.01 4.35
N SER A 90 -6.72 17.88 5.48
CA SER A 90 -5.55 18.69 5.79
C SER A 90 -4.26 18.18 5.17
N ALA A 91 -4.26 16.95 4.65
CA ALA A 91 -3.08 16.35 4.03
C ALA A 91 -2.84 16.92 2.63
N LYS A 92 -1.57 16.98 2.23
CA LYS A 92 -1.13 17.56 0.96
C LYS A 92 -1.32 16.65 -0.24
N TYR A 93 -1.09 15.36 -0.05
CA TYR A 93 -0.89 14.43 -1.15
C TYR A 93 -2.04 13.45 -1.30
N SER A 94 -2.34 13.13 -2.56
CA SER A 94 -3.26 12.06 -2.92
C SER A 94 -2.45 10.89 -3.47
N VAL A 95 -2.94 9.66 -3.27
CA VAL A 95 -2.32 8.44 -3.79
C VAL A 95 -3.25 7.83 -4.85
N VAL A 96 -2.64 7.47 -5.97
CA VAL A 96 -3.37 6.92 -7.12
C VAL A 96 -2.84 5.55 -7.48
#